data_1f54ecefae09771f27e8f675bccfcfb3
#
_entry.id   1f54ecefae09771f27e8f675bccfcfb3
#
_cell.length_a   1.000
_cell.length_b   1.000
_cell.length_c   1.000
_cell.angle_alpha   90.00
_cell.angle_beta   90.00
_cell.angle_gamma   90.00
#
_symmetry.space_group_name_H-M   'P 1'
#
loop_
_entity.id
_entity.type
_entity.pdbx_description
1 polymer ?
#
loop_
_entity_poly.entity_id
_entity_poly.type
_entity_poly.pdbx_seq_one_letter_code
_entity_poly.pdbx_strand_id
1 'polypeptide(L)'
;LNHRFNFEGLDVLMTHIGGYPGKYNKRVRMIFEADPPKLFICGHSHICKVMFDKEYNFLHMNPGAIGHHGFHKVRTMLRFSVGEGLIKDLEVVELGIRGNNVKTNMN
;
A
#
# COMPACT_ATOMS: atom_id res chain seq x y z
N LEU A 1 0.72 14.40 4.33
CA LEU A 1 -0.60 14.65 3.78
C LEU A 1 -1.42 13.39 3.72
N ASN A 2 -2.63 13.48 4.22
CA ASN A 2 -3.57 12.37 4.20
C ASN A 2 -4.62 12.61 3.14
N HIS A 3 -5.05 11.52 2.52
CA HIS A 3 -6.14 11.57 1.56
C HIS A 3 -7.15 10.50 1.93
N ARG A 4 -8.36 10.92 2.30
CA ARG A 4 -9.44 10.02 2.67
C ARG A 4 -10.54 10.10 1.65
N PHE A 5 -10.97 8.95 1.13
CA PHE A 5 -12.00 8.93 0.10
C PHE A 5 -12.75 7.61 0.10
N ASN A 6 -13.90 7.60 -0.54
CA ASN A 6 -14.67 6.40 -0.77
C ASN A 6 -14.62 6.07 -2.26
N PHE A 7 -14.30 4.82 -2.57
CA PHE A 7 -14.26 4.36 -3.94
C PHE A 7 -15.09 3.08 -4.05
N GLU A 8 -16.16 3.13 -4.80
CA GLU A 8 -17.04 1.98 -5.03
C GLU A 8 -17.46 1.30 -3.73
N GLY A 9 -17.80 2.09 -2.73
CA GLY A 9 -18.22 1.60 -1.43
C GLY A 9 -17.10 1.25 -0.46
N LEU A 10 -15.85 1.44 -0.86
CA LEU A 10 -14.69 1.16 -0.01
C LEU A 10 -14.12 2.44 0.57
N ASP A 11 -14.00 2.50 1.90
CA ASP A 11 -13.44 3.64 2.61
C ASP A 11 -11.92 3.51 2.65
N VAL A 12 -11.22 4.43 2.01
CA VAL A 12 -9.77 4.36 1.81
C VAL A 12 -9.09 5.55 2.45
N LEU A 13 -8.01 5.28 3.18
CA LEU A 13 -7.10 6.31 3.66
C LEU A 13 -5.75 6.08 3.01
N MET A 14 -5.18 7.12 2.40
CA MET A 14 -3.89 7.07 1.75
C MET A 14 -2.98 8.13 2.31
N THR A 15 -1.75 7.79 2.62
CA THR A 15 -0.75 8.73 3.10
C THR A 15 0.63 8.29 2.65
N HIS A 16 1.61 9.19 2.70
CA HIS A 16 2.98 8.82 2.30
C HIS A 16 3.65 7.98 3.37
N ILE A 17 3.69 8.47 4.60
CA ILE A 17 4.38 7.78 5.70
C ILE A 17 3.36 7.31 6.70
N GLY A 18 3.25 5.99 6.88
CA GLY A 18 2.28 5.44 7.83
C GLY A 18 2.85 4.42 8.78
N GLY A 19 3.75 3.59 8.29
CA GLY A 19 4.29 2.49 9.06
C GLY A 19 3.60 1.18 8.73
N TYR A 20 3.63 0.26 9.67
CA TYR A 20 3.10 -1.09 9.49
C TYR A 20 2.28 -1.49 10.70
N PRO A 21 1.44 -2.52 10.58
CA PRO A 21 0.68 -3.02 11.72
C PRO A 21 1.60 -3.28 12.91
N GLY A 22 1.22 -2.70 14.06
CA GLY A 22 2.03 -2.74 15.26
C GLY A 22 3.08 -1.65 15.35
N LYS A 23 3.34 -0.91 14.27
CA LYS A 23 4.38 0.11 14.21
C LYS A 23 3.95 1.33 13.41
N TYR A 24 2.69 1.72 13.50
CA TYR A 24 2.23 2.93 12.83
C TYR A 24 2.80 4.16 13.52
N ASN A 25 3.02 5.23 12.73
CA ASN A 25 3.39 6.48 13.36
C ASN A 25 2.18 7.04 14.14
N LYS A 26 2.47 7.94 15.07
CA LYS A 26 1.45 8.44 15.97
C LYS A 26 0.30 9.13 15.23
N ARG A 27 0.62 9.86 14.18
CA ARG A 27 -0.37 10.65 13.42
C ARG A 27 -1.45 9.77 12.83
N VAL A 28 -1.07 8.69 12.14
CA VAL A 28 -2.07 7.79 11.55
C VAL A 28 -2.74 6.94 12.60
N ARG A 29 -2.03 6.55 13.65
CA ARG A 29 -2.62 5.76 14.73
C ARG A 29 -3.78 6.50 15.38
N MET A 30 -3.67 7.81 15.56
CA MET A 30 -4.76 8.60 16.10
C MET A 30 -5.98 8.57 15.17
N ILE A 31 -5.76 8.58 13.87
CA ILE A 31 -6.87 8.46 12.92
C ILE A 31 -7.54 7.10 13.05
N PHE A 32 -6.75 6.03 13.15
CA PHE A 32 -7.30 4.67 13.25
C PHE A 32 -8.11 4.48 14.52
N GLU A 33 -7.67 5.08 15.62
CA GLU A 33 -8.39 4.97 16.88
C GLU A 33 -9.70 5.73 16.88
N ALA A 34 -9.77 6.82 16.12
CA ALA A 34 -10.99 7.61 16.02
C ALA A 34 -11.95 7.07 14.96
N ASP A 35 -11.43 6.72 13.80
CA ASP A 35 -12.26 6.35 12.65
C ASP A 35 -11.42 5.57 11.62
N PRO A 36 -11.22 4.26 11.83
CA PRO A 36 -10.37 3.47 10.93
C PRO A 36 -10.99 3.32 9.54
N PRO A 37 -10.14 3.34 8.50
CA PRO A 37 -10.62 3.04 7.15
C PRO A 37 -10.85 1.54 6.98
N LYS A 38 -11.28 1.13 5.79
CA LYS A 38 -11.31 -0.28 5.42
C LYS A 38 -10.09 -0.67 4.63
N LEU A 39 -9.45 0.29 3.99
CA LEU A 39 -8.20 0.08 3.27
C LEU A 39 -7.25 1.23 3.63
N PHE A 40 -6.05 0.88 4.09
CA PHE A 40 -5.01 1.88 4.37
C PHE A 40 -3.84 1.65 3.43
N ILE A 41 -3.48 2.68 2.67
CA ILE A 41 -2.39 2.63 1.72
C ILE A 41 -1.33 3.64 2.13
N CYS A 42 -0.10 3.19 2.26
CA CYS A 42 1.03 4.07 2.55
C CYS A 42 2.25 3.62 1.77
N GLY A 43 3.29 4.45 1.79
CA GLY A 43 4.51 4.20 1.06
C GLY A 43 5.74 4.49 1.90
N HIS A 44 6.69 5.19 1.31
CA HIS A 44 7.93 5.68 1.93
C HIS A 44 9.00 4.60 2.15
N SER A 45 8.66 3.45 2.75
CA SER A 45 9.66 2.43 3.06
C SER A 45 10.17 1.70 1.83
N HIS A 46 9.43 1.76 0.71
CA HIS A 46 9.72 1.05 -0.53
C HIS A 46 9.61 -0.47 -0.39
N ILE A 47 9.01 -0.95 0.67
CA ILE A 47 8.83 -2.38 0.89
C ILE A 47 7.39 -2.74 0.60
N CYS A 48 7.19 -3.61 -0.41
CA CYS A 48 5.86 -4.08 -0.76
C CYS A 48 5.34 -4.98 0.35
N LYS A 49 4.19 -4.64 0.90
CA LYS A 49 3.60 -5.43 1.97
C LYS A 49 2.08 -5.28 1.96
N VAL A 50 1.41 -6.42 2.04
CA VAL A 50 -0.05 -6.48 2.15
C VAL A 50 -0.36 -7.35 3.34
N MET A 51 -1.10 -6.84 4.32
CA MET A 51 -1.54 -7.64 5.44
C MET A 51 -2.77 -7.04 6.09
N PHE A 52 -3.58 -7.90 6.68
CA PHE A 52 -4.78 -7.46 7.39
C PHE A 52 -4.41 -7.06 8.81
N ASP A 53 -4.84 -5.87 9.21
CA ASP A 53 -4.64 -5.39 10.57
C ASP A 53 -5.85 -5.78 11.41
N LYS A 54 -5.64 -6.71 12.33
CA LYS A 54 -6.73 -7.22 13.17
C LYS A 54 -7.15 -6.25 14.25
N GLU A 55 -6.24 -5.37 14.67
CA GLU A 55 -6.55 -4.41 15.72
C GLU A 55 -7.56 -3.37 15.23
N TYR A 56 -7.35 -2.86 14.03
CA TYR A 56 -8.21 -1.82 13.46
C TYR A 56 -9.15 -2.32 12.37
N ASN A 57 -9.04 -3.59 12.02
CA ASN A 57 -9.95 -4.26 11.09
C ASN A 57 -9.94 -3.63 9.70
N PHE A 58 -8.75 -3.44 9.15
CA PHE A 58 -8.61 -2.96 7.78
C PHE A 58 -7.47 -3.69 7.08
N LEU A 59 -7.45 -3.59 5.75
CA LEU A 59 -6.35 -4.12 4.96
C LEU A 59 -5.26 -3.05 4.81
N HIS A 60 -4.04 -3.39 5.18
CA HIS A 60 -2.87 -2.54 5.04
C HIS A 60 -2.17 -2.87 3.73
N MET A 61 -1.86 -1.85 2.94
CA MET A 61 -1.10 -2.01 1.70
C MET A 61 0.04 -1.01 1.64
N ASN A 62 1.21 -1.51 1.28
CA ASN A 62 2.31 -0.69 0.81
C ASN A 62 2.74 -1.28 -0.52
N PRO A 63 2.60 -0.55 -1.62
CA PRO A 63 2.90 -1.12 -2.94
C PRO A 63 4.38 -1.27 -3.24
N GLY A 64 5.25 -0.86 -2.33
CA GLY A 64 6.66 -0.83 -2.61
C GLY A 64 7.04 0.37 -3.45
N ALA A 65 8.02 0.23 -4.32
CA ALA A 65 8.46 1.32 -5.17
C ALA A 65 8.56 0.87 -6.61
N ILE A 66 8.01 1.68 -7.50
CA ILE A 66 8.06 1.43 -8.93
C ILE A 66 9.32 2.03 -9.58
N GLY A 67 9.94 3.00 -8.91
CA GLY A 67 11.11 3.68 -9.42
C GLY A 67 12.40 2.92 -9.19
N HIS A 68 13.51 3.52 -9.62
CA HIS A 68 14.83 2.91 -9.54
C HIS A 68 15.65 3.42 -8.34
N HIS A 69 15.13 4.37 -7.58
CA HIS A 69 15.83 4.96 -6.44
C HIS A 69 15.26 4.45 -5.13
N GLY A 70 16.11 4.20 -4.15
CA GLY A 70 15.72 3.76 -2.83
C GLY A 70 16.45 2.49 -2.41
N PHE A 71 15.97 1.85 -1.36
CA PHE A 71 16.61 0.66 -0.78
C PHE A 71 15.96 -0.66 -1.19
N HIS A 72 14.88 -0.61 -1.95
CA HIS A 72 14.20 -1.82 -2.41
C HIS A 72 15.03 -2.51 -3.49
N LYS A 73 14.99 -3.83 -3.52
CA LYS A 73 15.72 -4.63 -4.50
C LYS A 73 14.91 -4.88 -5.75
N VAL A 74 13.61 -5.01 -5.63
CA VAL A 74 12.71 -5.30 -6.73
C VAL A 74 11.69 -4.18 -6.80
N ARG A 75 11.44 -3.69 -8.01
CA ARG A 75 10.42 -2.68 -8.25
C ARG A 75 9.07 -3.38 -8.27
N THR A 76 8.10 -2.83 -7.54
CA THR A 76 6.80 -3.45 -7.39
C THR A 76 5.67 -2.45 -7.52
N MET A 77 4.50 -2.97 -7.83
CA MET A 77 3.24 -2.25 -7.69
C MET A 77 2.16 -3.24 -7.31
N LEU A 78 1.03 -2.74 -6.82
CA LEU A 78 -0.12 -3.56 -6.51
C LEU A 78 -1.24 -3.23 -7.49
N ARG A 79 -1.99 -4.26 -7.86
CA ARG A 79 -3.13 -4.12 -8.75
C ARG A 79 -4.30 -4.90 -8.16
N PHE A 80 -5.46 -4.28 -8.14
CA PHE A 80 -6.65 -4.92 -7.59
C PHE A 80 -7.91 -4.25 -8.12
N SER A 81 -9.03 -4.94 -7.97
CA SER A 81 -10.34 -4.44 -8.34
C SER A 81 -11.13 -4.11 -7.09
N VAL A 82 -12.00 -3.13 -7.18
CA VAL A 82 -12.90 -2.75 -6.08
C VAL A 82 -14.32 -2.69 -6.62
N GLY A 83 -15.23 -3.30 -5.88
CA GLY A 83 -16.65 -3.23 -6.20
C GLY A 83 -17.46 -3.59 -4.99
N GLU A 84 -18.56 -2.87 -4.76
CA GLU A 84 -19.48 -3.13 -3.65
C GLU A 84 -18.77 -3.18 -2.30
N GLY A 85 -17.78 -2.30 -2.11
CA GLY A 85 -17.04 -2.24 -0.86
C GLY A 85 -16.00 -3.33 -0.68
N LEU A 86 -15.75 -4.17 -1.69
CA LEU A 86 -14.86 -5.31 -1.58
C LEU A 86 -13.66 -5.16 -2.49
N ILE A 87 -12.52 -5.67 -2.02
CA ILE A 87 -11.27 -5.74 -2.78
C ILE A 87 -11.18 -7.14 -3.37
N LYS A 88 -10.91 -7.22 -4.67
CA LYS A 88 -10.79 -8.49 -5.38
C LYS A 88 -9.57 -8.48 -6.28
N ASP A 89 -9.08 -9.68 -6.60
CA ASP A 89 -8.03 -9.88 -7.60
C ASP A 89 -6.77 -9.09 -7.28
N LEU A 90 -6.42 -9.04 -6.01
CA LEU A 90 -5.21 -8.36 -5.57
C LEU A 90 -3.98 -9.14 -6.03
N GLU A 91 -3.07 -8.46 -6.70
CA GLU A 91 -1.82 -9.07 -7.11
C GLU A 91 -0.66 -8.10 -6.97
N VAL A 92 0.51 -8.67 -6.68
CA VAL A 92 1.77 -7.95 -6.65
C VAL A 92 2.37 -8.08 -8.05
N VAL A 93 2.70 -6.95 -8.66
CA VAL A 93 3.33 -6.93 -9.97
C VAL A 93 4.79 -6.56 -9.79
N GLU A 94 5.69 -7.47 -10.13
CA GLU A 94 7.11 -7.21 -10.06
C GLU A 94 7.59 -6.67 -11.41
N LEU A 95 8.26 -5.53 -11.36
CA LEU A 95 8.65 -4.80 -12.57
C LEU A 95 10.14 -4.96 -12.89
N GLY A 96 10.82 -5.80 -12.14
CA GLY A 96 12.24 -6.04 -12.35
C GLY A 96 13.07 -5.51 -11.21
N ILE A 97 14.37 -5.70 -11.33
CA ILE A 97 15.32 -5.33 -10.28
C ILE A 97 15.51 -3.82 -10.29
N ARG A 98 15.64 -3.22 -9.10
CA ARG A 98 15.92 -1.81 -8.96
C ARG A 98 17.24 -1.48 -9.67
N GLY A 99 17.24 -0.42 -10.47
CA GLY A 99 18.41 0.01 -11.18
C GLY A 99 18.63 -0.63 -12.55
N ASN A 100 17.88 -1.67 -12.89
CA ASN A 100 17.98 -2.29 -14.19
C ASN A 100 17.11 -1.58 -15.21
N ASN A 101 17.58 -1.55 -16.44
CA ASN A 101 16.77 -1.08 -17.54
C ASN A 101 15.71 -2.10 -17.90
N VAL A 102 14.59 -1.59 -18.36
CA VAL A 102 13.47 -2.45 -18.74
C VAL A 102 13.88 -3.45 -19.82
N LYS A 103 14.74 -3.03 -20.74
CA LYS A 103 15.13 -3.92 -21.84
C LYS A 103 15.71 -5.24 -21.36
N THR A 104 16.24 -5.30 -20.15
CA THR A 104 16.78 -6.54 -19.62
C THR A 104 15.70 -7.54 -19.32
N ASN A 105 14.48 -7.12 -19.30
CA ASN A 105 13.35 -7.97 -18.96
C ASN A 105 12.46 -8.26 -20.14
N MET A 106 12.96 -8.03 -21.31
CA MET A 106 12.17 -8.19 -22.52
C MET A 106 11.97 -9.64 -22.90
N ASN A 107 12.48 -10.50 -22.18
CA ASN A 107 12.45 -11.90 -22.55
C ASN A 107 11.49 -12.69 -21.71
#